data_b971a13add693c7bfc25ae957f03de47
#
_entry.id   b971a13add693c7bfc25ae957f03de47
#
_cell.length_a   1.000
_cell.length_b   1.000
_cell.length_c   1.000
_cell.angle_alpha   90.00
_cell.angle_beta   90.00
_cell.angle_gamma   90.00
#
_symmetry.space_group_name_H-M   'P 1'
#
loop_
_entity.id
_entity.type
_entity.pdbx_description
1 polymer ?
#
loop_
_entity_poly.entity_id
_entity_poly.type
_entity_poly.pdbx_seq_one_letter_code
_entity_poly.pdbx_strand_id
1 'polypeptide(L)'
;DGALDKRTKASKTLLSVCGSEECSLLAPREGASVMARMLMDCGKRVEPEARAYMEEVIGSWETISRPFLQTECDKIVLMAGNRTGISKKLLECALPEYMDQGIFKFTDALIAKNASAVMENTDHVFTDVSETIKNLGFISAKFRKIKILKEMQRNHAPLPQIQKAAGVTNQWAWKNLEKDARFVSEEDAEWMLLNIFEYHWGIREGSAQTVKELLLRYCMRK
;
A
#
# COMPACT_ATOMS: atom_id res chain seq x y z
N ASP A 1 5.52 14.38 19.97
CA ASP A 1 6.06 13.67 18.82
C ASP A 1 6.49 14.68 17.77
N GLY A 2 7.78 14.76 17.50
CA GLY A 2 8.36 15.67 16.52
C GLY A 2 9.87 15.53 16.45
N ALA A 3 10.45 15.89 15.31
CA ALA A 3 11.90 15.89 15.15
C ALA A 3 12.53 16.95 16.05
N LEU A 4 13.52 16.56 16.84
CA LEU A 4 14.29 17.49 17.66
C LEU A 4 15.11 18.42 16.76
N ASP A 5 14.87 19.73 16.80
CA ASP A 5 15.73 20.69 16.10
C ASP A 5 17.10 20.78 16.78
N LYS A 6 18.05 20.03 16.26
CA LYS A 6 19.43 19.94 16.77
C LYS A 6 20.21 21.27 16.71
N ARG A 7 19.65 22.32 16.11
CA ARG A 7 20.29 23.64 15.97
C ARG A 7 20.05 24.52 17.19
N THR A 8 18.97 24.28 17.93
CA THR A 8 18.62 25.09 19.10
C THR A 8 19.58 24.85 20.30
N LYS A 9 19.84 25.88 21.10
CA LYS A 9 20.69 25.78 22.29
C LYS A 9 20.13 24.79 23.31
N ALA A 10 18.80 24.76 23.47
CA ALA A 10 18.11 23.83 24.37
C ALA A 10 18.34 22.37 23.95
N SER A 11 18.18 22.06 22.66
CA SER A 11 18.42 20.70 22.11
C SER A 11 19.87 20.27 22.30
N LYS A 12 20.82 21.16 22.07
CA LYS A 12 22.25 20.86 22.26
C LYS A 12 22.57 20.57 23.73
N THR A 13 21.99 21.32 24.65
CA THR A 13 22.17 21.07 26.09
C THR A 13 21.54 19.75 26.51
N LEU A 14 20.32 19.42 26.03
CA LEU A 14 19.69 18.15 26.29
C LEU A 14 20.53 16.97 25.75
N LEU A 15 21.01 17.06 24.52
CA LEU A 15 21.85 16.01 23.92
C LEU A 15 23.20 15.82 24.57
N SER A 16 23.73 16.85 25.28
CA SER A 16 24.99 16.73 26.03
C SER A 16 24.83 16.04 27.38
N VAL A 17 23.60 16.02 27.93
CA VAL A 17 23.33 15.50 29.29
C VAL A 17 22.57 14.18 29.24
N CYS A 18 21.77 13.96 28.19
CA CYS A 18 20.92 12.77 28.02
C CYS A 18 21.37 11.95 26.81
N GLY A 19 21.28 10.63 26.92
CA GLY A 19 21.33 9.75 25.73
C GLY A 19 20.13 10.02 24.83
N SER A 20 20.35 10.05 23.52
CA SER A 20 19.25 10.18 22.55
C SER A 20 19.18 8.95 21.66
N GLU A 21 18.00 8.39 21.52
CA GLU A 21 17.71 7.33 20.56
C GLU A 21 16.73 7.86 19.50
N GLU A 22 17.09 7.69 18.23
CA GLU A 22 16.24 8.13 17.13
C GLU A 22 15.30 6.99 16.74
N CYS A 23 14.00 7.16 17.05
CA CYS A 23 12.94 6.21 16.72
C CYS A 23 12.26 6.62 15.41
N SER A 24 13.01 6.60 14.30
CA SER A 24 12.44 6.87 12.98
C SER A 24 11.65 5.67 12.44
N LEU A 25 10.67 5.97 11.59
CA LEU A 25 9.98 4.94 10.82
C LEU A 25 10.98 4.30 9.84
N LEU A 26 10.82 3.00 9.63
CA LEU A 26 11.65 2.24 8.70
C LEU A 26 11.15 2.43 7.27
N ALA A 27 12.07 2.50 6.32
CA ALA A 27 11.70 2.37 4.92
C ALA A 27 11.21 0.93 4.63
N PRO A 28 10.27 0.73 3.68
CA PRO A 28 9.72 -0.60 3.39
C PRO A 28 10.78 -1.69 3.15
N ARG A 29 11.86 -1.37 2.45
CA ARG A 29 12.99 -2.31 2.22
C ARG A 29 13.74 -2.67 3.50
N GLU A 30 13.88 -1.72 4.40
CA GLU A 30 14.53 -1.94 5.69
C GLU A 30 13.64 -2.79 6.61
N GLY A 31 12.31 -2.54 6.58
CA GLY A 31 11.33 -3.27 7.36
C GLY A 31 11.42 -4.78 7.15
N ALA A 32 11.45 -5.23 5.90
CA ALA A 32 11.57 -6.66 5.57
C ALA A 32 12.88 -7.27 6.08
N SER A 33 13.99 -6.54 5.96
CA SER A 33 15.30 -7.01 6.44
C SER A 33 15.35 -7.06 7.98
N VAL A 34 14.75 -6.07 8.64
CA VAL A 34 14.65 -6.02 10.10
C VAL A 34 13.78 -7.17 10.61
N MET A 35 12.60 -7.41 10.00
CA MET A 35 11.74 -8.53 10.37
C MET A 35 12.44 -9.89 10.21
N ALA A 36 13.14 -10.09 9.08
CA ALA A 36 13.90 -11.34 8.86
C ALA A 36 14.96 -11.58 9.95
N ARG A 37 15.64 -10.51 10.40
CA ARG A 37 16.61 -10.58 11.50
C ARG A 37 15.93 -10.89 12.82
N MET A 38 14.83 -10.21 13.16
CA MET A 38 14.07 -10.49 14.39
C MET A 38 13.60 -11.94 14.46
N LEU A 39 13.10 -12.50 13.34
CA LEU A 39 12.71 -13.92 13.26
C LEU A 39 13.92 -14.84 13.46
N MET A 40 15.07 -14.50 12.89
CA MET A 40 16.30 -15.27 13.06
C MET A 40 16.79 -15.23 14.50
N ASP A 41 16.72 -14.10 15.18
CA ASP A 41 17.06 -13.96 16.61
C ASP A 41 16.15 -14.81 17.50
N CYS A 42 14.90 -15.06 17.07
CA CYS A 42 13.97 -16.01 17.68
C CYS A 42 14.18 -17.48 17.26
N GLY A 43 15.30 -17.81 16.58
CA GLY A 43 15.61 -19.17 16.12
C GLY A 43 14.76 -19.64 14.93
N LYS A 44 14.12 -18.71 14.21
CA LYS A 44 13.30 -19.02 13.03
C LYS A 44 14.05 -18.70 11.74
N ARG A 45 13.93 -19.56 10.75
CA ARG A 45 14.54 -19.41 9.43
C ARG A 45 13.46 -19.18 8.37
N VAL A 46 13.50 -18.04 7.72
CA VAL A 46 12.57 -17.71 6.64
C VAL A 46 13.01 -18.42 5.36
N GLU A 47 12.12 -19.22 4.78
CA GLU A 47 12.36 -19.91 3.50
C GLU A 47 12.45 -18.90 2.34
N PRO A 48 13.16 -19.22 1.21
CA PRO A 48 13.34 -18.27 0.12
C PRO A 48 12.04 -17.71 -0.46
N GLU A 49 11.03 -18.57 -0.67
CA GLU A 49 9.70 -18.12 -1.16
C GLU A 49 8.97 -17.26 -0.14
N ALA A 50 9.07 -17.63 1.14
CA ALA A 50 8.51 -16.85 2.24
C ALA A 50 9.18 -15.48 2.35
N ARG A 51 10.49 -15.40 2.09
CA ARG A 51 11.23 -14.14 2.10
C ARG A 51 10.77 -13.20 0.99
N ALA A 52 10.62 -13.73 -0.23
CA ALA A 52 10.12 -12.94 -1.35
C ALA A 52 8.71 -12.39 -1.06
N TYR A 53 7.81 -13.22 -0.52
CA TYR A 53 6.48 -12.81 -0.11
C TYR A 53 6.51 -11.74 1.01
N MET A 54 7.36 -11.92 2.02
CA MET A 54 7.52 -10.96 3.10
C MET A 54 8.03 -9.60 2.60
N GLU A 55 8.99 -9.59 1.67
CA GLU A 55 9.49 -8.37 1.04
C GLU A 55 8.40 -7.66 0.22
N GLU A 56 7.54 -8.43 -0.44
CA GLU A 56 6.39 -7.93 -1.19
C GLU A 56 5.37 -7.27 -0.26
N VAL A 57 4.92 -7.98 0.79
CA VAL A 57 3.90 -7.52 1.73
C VAL A 57 4.40 -6.30 2.50
N ILE A 58 5.58 -6.38 3.11
CA ILE A 58 6.16 -5.25 3.86
C ILE A 58 6.48 -4.08 2.94
N GLY A 59 6.89 -4.35 1.70
CA GLY A 59 7.13 -3.33 0.67
C GLY A 59 5.89 -2.52 0.30
N SER A 60 4.70 -3.05 0.56
CA SER A 60 3.42 -2.36 0.32
C SER A 60 2.97 -1.49 1.51
N TRP A 61 3.57 -1.63 2.68
CA TRP A 61 3.18 -0.85 3.85
C TRP A 61 3.69 0.60 3.76
N GLU A 62 2.84 1.56 4.11
CA GLU A 62 3.19 2.99 4.03
C GLU A 62 4.09 3.43 5.19
N THR A 63 3.83 2.90 6.39
CA THR A 63 4.54 3.26 7.61
C THR A 63 4.93 2.01 8.38
N ILE A 64 6.21 1.89 8.72
CA ILE A 64 6.75 0.73 9.42
C ILE A 64 7.46 1.21 10.69
N SER A 65 6.91 0.87 11.85
CA SER A 65 7.59 1.08 13.12
C SER A 65 8.21 -0.23 13.65
N ARG A 66 9.32 -0.13 14.38
CA ARG A 66 9.95 -1.30 15.00
C ARG A 66 9.03 -2.04 15.98
N PRO A 67 8.27 -1.35 16.88
CA PRO A 67 7.34 -2.03 17.78
C PRO A 67 6.27 -2.80 17.02
N PHE A 68 5.78 -2.26 15.91
CA PHE A 68 4.83 -2.94 15.05
C PHE A 68 5.42 -4.22 14.44
N LEU A 69 6.63 -4.14 13.86
CA LEU A 69 7.33 -5.32 13.35
C LEU A 69 7.56 -6.36 14.43
N GLN A 70 7.87 -5.95 15.67
CA GLN A 70 8.05 -6.86 16.79
C GLN A 70 6.76 -7.64 17.08
N THR A 71 5.61 -6.96 17.16
CA THR A 71 4.30 -7.60 17.36
C THR A 71 4.00 -8.62 16.26
N GLU A 72 4.29 -8.29 15.01
CA GLU A 72 4.11 -9.21 13.88
C GLU A 72 5.08 -10.40 13.94
N CYS A 73 6.34 -10.18 14.32
CA CYS A 73 7.29 -11.25 14.56
C CYS A 73 6.84 -12.21 15.67
N ASP A 74 6.39 -11.66 16.80
CA ASP A 74 5.93 -12.46 17.94
C ASP A 74 4.74 -13.34 17.54
N LYS A 75 3.81 -12.80 16.77
CA LYS A 75 2.68 -13.55 16.21
C LYS A 75 3.15 -14.69 15.29
N ILE A 76 4.08 -14.41 14.35
CA ILE A 76 4.64 -15.41 13.44
C ILE A 76 5.35 -16.52 14.24
N VAL A 77 6.13 -16.16 15.26
CA VAL A 77 6.83 -17.12 16.13
C VAL A 77 5.84 -18.01 16.86
N LEU A 78 4.78 -17.44 17.42
CA LEU A 78 3.70 -18.20 18.09
C LEU A 78 3.01 -19.18 17.13
N MET A 79 2.66 -18.72 15.93
CA MET A 79 2.03 -19.56 14.89
C MET A 79 2.95 -20.65 14.36
N ALA A 80 4.25 -20.39 14.30
CA ALA A 80 5.24 -21.40 13.91
C ALA A 80 5.41 -22.51 14.97
N GLY A 81 5.19 -22.18 16.24
CA GLY A 81 5.38 -23.11 17.36
C GLY A 81 6.81 -23.67 17.35
N ASN A 82 6.96 -25.00 17.41
CA ASN A 82 8.26 -25.66 17.43
C ASN A 82 8.96 -25.76 16.06
N ARG A 83 8.30 -25.33 14.97
CA ARG A 83 8.91 -25.34 13.63
C ARG A 83 9.99 -24.26 13.56
N THR A 84 11.14 -24.60 13.01
CA THR A 84 12.24 -23.66 12.76
C THR A 84 12.07 -22.93 11.41
N GLY A 85 11.44 -23.58 10.42
CA GLY A 85 11.19 -23.03 9.10
C GLY A 85 9.90 -22.20 9.04
N ILE A 86 9.99 -21.00 8.49
CA ILE A 86 8.84 -20.12 8.18
C ILE A 86 8.54 -20.25 6.69
N SER A 87 7.44 -20.91 6.36
CA SER A 87 6.98 -21.08 4.98
C SER A 87 6.12 -19.89 4.52
N LYS A 88 5.99 -19.72 3.20
CA LYS A 88 5.12 -18.72 2.59
C LYS A 88 3.68 -18.84 3.11
N LYS A 89 3.14 -20.07 3.16
CA LYS A 89 1.78 -20.33 3.65
C LYS A 89 1.57 -19.86 5.09
N LEU A 90 2.57 -19.98 5.94
CA LEU A 90 2.50 -19.49 7.32
C LEU A 90 2.48 -17.96 7.35
N LEU A 91 3.29 -17.29 6.51
CA LEU A 91 3.29 -15.85 6.42
C LEU A 91 1.97 -15.31 5.82
N GLU A 92 1.38 -16.00 4.85
CA GLU A 92 0.06 -15.66 4.30
C GLU A 92 -1.05 -15.69 5.37
N CYS A 93 -0.91 -16.56 6.37
CA CYS A 93 -1.86 -16.60 7.49
C CYS A 93 -1.50 -15.63 8.63
N ALA A 94 -0.22 -15.32 8.80
CA ALA A 94 0.26 -14.57 9.95
C ALA A 94 0.37 -13.07 9.70
N LEU A 95 0.91 -12.68 8.54
CA LEU A 95 1.03 -11.26 8.24
C LEU A 95 -0.36 -10.71 7.97
N PRO A 96 -0.74 -9.65 8.68
CA PRO A 96 -2.00 -9.03 8.36
C PRO A 96 -1.89 -8.51 6.93
N GLU A 97 -2.88 -8.85 6.18
CA GLU A 97 -3.20 -8.09 5.01
C GLU A 97 -3.65 -6.71 5.49
N TYR A 98 -2.67 -5.84 5.81
CA TYR A 98 -2.93 -4.45 6.22
C TYR A 98 -3.61 -3.65 5.12
N MET A 99 -3.71 -4.25 3.97
CA MET A 99 -4.62 -3.84 2.93
C MET A 99 -5.54 -5.04 2.70
N ASP A 100 -6.79 -4.82 2.95
CA ASP A 100 -7.87 -5.77 2.72
C ASP A 100 -7.65 -6.45 1.35
N GLN A 101 -7.39 -7.79 1.32
CA GLN A 101 -7.26 -8.52 0.04
C GLN A 101 -8.45 -8.24 -0.86
N GLY A 102 -9.59 -7.91 -0.24
CA GLY A 102 -10.77 -7.46 -0.93
C GLY A 102 -10.48 -6.26 -1.82
N ILE A 103 -9.86 -5.19 -1.30
CA ILE A 103 -9.63 -3.96 -2.08
C ILE A 103 -8.61 -4.15 -3.21
N PHE A 104 -7.59 -5.02 -3.05
CA PHE A 104 -6.63 -5.30 -4.13
C PHE A 104 -7.27 -6.09 -5.25
N LYS A 105 -7.89 -7.23 -4.92
CA LYS A 105 -8.63 -8.06 -5.91
C LYS A 105 -9.73 -7.24 -6.58
N PHE A 106 -10.39 -6.40 -5.81
CA PHE A 106 -11.39 -5.48 -6.30
C PHE A 106 -10.79 -4.46 -7.26
N THR A 107 -9.67 -3.84 -6.90
CA THR A 107 -8.99 -2.86 -7.76
C THR A 107 -8.45 -3.50 -9.02
N ASP A 108 -7.92 -4.72 -8.96
CA ASP A 108 -7.50 -5.47 -10.14
C ASP A 108 -8.67 -5.79 -11.07
N ALA A 109 -9.82 -6.21 -10.51
CA ALA A 109 -11.05 -6.42 -11.27
C ALA A 109 -11.56 -5.11 -11.91
N LEU A 110 -11.47 -3.99 -11.17
CA LEU A 110 -11.85 -2.66 -11.65
C LEU A 110 -10.95 -2.20 -12.81
N ILE A 111 -9.63 -2.36 -12.68
CA ILE A 111 -8.64 -2.06 -13.72
C ILE A 111 -8.91 -2.89 -14.98
N ALA A 112 -9.25 -4.17 -14.81
CA ALA A 112 -9.62 -5.07 -15.91
C ALA A 112 -11.02 -4.79 -16.49
N LYS A 113 -11.76 -3.82 -15.94
CA LYS A 113 -13.16 -3.52 -16.29
C LYS A 113 -14.10 -4.74 -16.19
N ASN A 114 -13.82 -5.66 -15.26
CA ASN A 114 -14.65 -6.82 -15.00
C ASN A 114 -15.87 -6.43 -14.14
N ALA A 115 -16.93 -5.97 -14.79
CA ALA A 115 -18.14 -5.47 -14.13
C ALA A 115 -18.78 -6.49 -13.18
N SER A 116 -18.80 -7.79 -13.54
CA SER A 116 -19.38 -8.84 -12.69
C SER A 116 -18.63 -8.96 -11.36
N ALA A 117 -17.30 -9.15 -11.43
CA ALA A 117 -16.47 -9.27 -10.24
C ALA A 117 -16.49 -8.00 -9.38
N VAL A 118 -16.56 -6.82 -10.00
CA VAL A 118 -16.69 -5.53 -9.28
C VAL A 118 -18.02 -5.48 -8.54
N MET A 119 -19.14 -5.79 -9.21
CA MET A 119 -20.47 -5.72 -8.56
C MET A 119 -20.66 -6.74 -7.44
N GLU A 120 -20.16 -7.96 -7.62
CA GLU A 120 -20.24 -9.03 -6.61
C GLU A 120 -19.51 -8.65 -5.31
N ASN A 121 -18.41 -7.91 -5.42
CA ASN A 121 -17.57 -7.59 -4.27
C ASN A 121 -17.77 -6.18 -3.72
N THR A 122 -18.59 -5.33 -4.35
CA THR A 122 -18.78 -3.93 -3.94
C THR A 122 -19.28 -3.80 -2.50
N ASP A 123 -20.30 -4.60 -2.09
CA ASP A 123 -20.86 -4.51 -0.75
C ASP A 123 -19.92 -4.98 0.36
N HIS A 124 -18.95 -5.84 0.01
CA HIS A 124 -17.92 -6.29 0.94
C HIS A 124 -16.79 -5.28 1.10
N VAL A 125 -16.50 -4.51 0.05
CA VAL A 125 -15.42 -3.51 0.05
C VAL A 125 -15.90 -2.15 0.56
N PHE A 126 -17.15 -1.80 0.36
CA PHE A 126 -17.74 -0.50 0.71
C PHE A 126 -18.89 -0.68 1.70
N THR A 127 -18.54 -1.09 2.92
CA THR A 127 -19.50 -1.46 3.98
C THR A 127 -20.17 -0.26 4.62
N ASP A 128 -19.44 0.85 4.74
CA ASP A 128 -19.94 2.10 5.34
C ASP A 128 -19.25 3.32 4.67
N VAL A 129 -19.64 4.52 5.09
CA VAL A 129 -19.11 5.77 4.53
C VAL A 129 -17.61 5.93 4.77
N SER A 130 -17.12 5.54 5.95
CA SER A 130 -15.70 5.65 6.32
C SER A 130 -14.83 4.74 5.47
N GLU A 131 -15.20 3.46 5.38
CA GLU A 131 -14.52 2.49 4.50
C GLU A 131 -14.67 2.88 3.03
N THR A 132 -15.79 3.45 2.62
CA THR A 132 -15.96 3.95 1.24
C THR A 132 -14.97 5.06 0.92
N ILE A 133 -14.82 6.05 1.80
CA ILE A 133 -13.86 7.15 1.59
C ILE A 133 -12.42 6.61 1.54
N LYS A 134 -12.06 5.74 2.47
CA LYS A 134 -10.74 5.11 2.55
C LYS A 134 -10.42 4.32 1.29
N ASN A 135 -11.32 3.43 0.86
CA ASN A 135 -11.12 2.53 -0.27
C ASN A 135 -11.14 3.28 -1.60
N LEU A 136 -11.98 4.30 -1.78
CA LEU A 136 -11.91 5.19 -2.93
C LEU A 136 -10.62 6.02 -2.95
N GLY A 137 -10.10 6.39 -1.78
CA GLY A 137 -8.78 7.02 -1.65
C GLY A 137 -7.66 6.12 -2.17
N PHE A 138 -7.69 4.84 -1.82
CA PHE A 138 -6.75 3.83 -2.33
C PHE A 138 -6.85 3.68 -3.86
N ILE A 139 -8.06 3.51 -4.39
CA ILE A 139 -8.30 3.43 -5.84
C ILE A 139 -7.79 4.69 -6.54
N SER A 140 -8.11 5.88 -6.01
CA SER A 140 -7.64 7.16 -6.53
C SER A 140 -6.10 7.24 -6.59
N ALA A 141 -5.41 6.80 -5.53
CA ALA A 141 -3.95 6.78 -5.52
C ALA A 141 -3.38 5.87 -6.61
N LYS A 142 -4.00 4.70 -6.85
CA LYS A 142 -3.61 3.79 -7.92
C LYS A 142 -3.79 4.41 -9.31
N PHE A 143 -4.96 4.97 -9.60
CA PHE A 143 -5.24 5.62 -10.89
C PHE A 143 -4.37 6.86 -11.12
N ARG A 144 -4.03 7.60 -10.07
CA ARG A 144 -3.08 8.73 -10.15
C ARG A 144 -1.70 8.28 -10.59
N LYS A 145 -1.19 7.19 -10.03
CA LYS A 145 0.10 6.61 -10.43
C LYS A 145 0.09 6.17 -11.89
N ILE A 146 -1.01 5.55 -12.34
CA ILE A 146 -1.19 5.17 -13.76
C ILE A 146 -1.21 6.41 -14.66
N LYS A 147 -1.95 7.45 -14.30
CA LYS A 147 -2.00 8.71 -15.06
C LYS A 147 -0.60 9.34 -15.19
N ILE A 148 0.13 9.48 -14.07
CA ILE A 148 1.49 10.00 -14.06
C ILE A 148 2.41 9.18 -14.98
N LEU A 149 2.35 7.85 -14.90
CA LEU A 149 3.16 6.98 -15.73
C LEU A 149 2.89 7.23 -17.22
N LYS A 150 1.61 7.24 -17.62
CA LYS A 150 1.23 7.42 -19.03
C LYS A 150 1.59 8.80 -19.57
N GLU A 151 1.30 9.84 -18.82
CA GLU A 151 1.61 11.23 -19.20
C GLU A 151 3.12 11.43 -19.36
N MET A 152 3.93 10.93 -18.42
CA MET A 152 5.38 11.04 -18.50
C MET A 152 5.99 10.16 -19.60
N GLN A 153 5.41 8.99 -19.87
CA GLN A 153 5.81 8.15 -21.02
C GLN A 153 5.52 8.84 -22.33
N ARG A 154 4.35 9.46 -22.48
CA ARG A 154 3.99 10.27 -23.67
C ARG A 154 4.98 11.42 -23.89
N ASN A 155 5.47 12.01 -22.81
CA ASN A 155 6.46 13.10 -22.85
C ASN A 155 7.91 12.59 -22.91
N HIS A 156 8.12 11.30 -23.18
CA HIS A 156 9.44 10.66 -23.28
C HIS A 156 10.34 10.88 -22.06
N ALA A 157 9.77 11.00 -20.87
CA ALA A 157 10.54 11.18 -19.63
C ALA A 157 11.39 9.93 -19.31
N PRO A 158 12.61 10.09 -18.78
CA PRO A 158 13.44 8.96 -18.36
C PRO A 158 12.77 8.14 -17.23
N LEU A 159 12.94 6.82 -17.28
CA LEU A 159 12.37 5.88 -16.31
C LEU A 159 12.57 6.29 -14.83
N PRO A 160 13.77 6.71 -14.39
CA PRO A 160 13.97 7.12 -12.99
C PRO A 160 13.12 8.33 -12.58
N GLN A 161 12.85 9.25 -13.49
CA GLN A 161 11.99 10.40 -13.23
C GLN A 161 10.54 9.97 -13.08
N ILE A 162 10.07 9.05 -13.94
CA ILE A 162 8.71 8.49 -13.86
C ILE A 162 8.51 7.77 -12.54
N GLN A 163 9.46 6.91 -12.16
CA GLN A 163 9.42 6.17 -10.90
C GLN A 163 9.35 7.10 -9.68
N LYS A 164 10.16 8.17 -9.70
CA LYS A 164 10.16 9.19 -8.65
C LYS A 164 8.83 9.94 -8.57
N ALA A 165 8.29 10.36 -9.71
CA ALA A 165 7.03 11.10 -9.79
C ALA A 165 5.84 10.24 -9.36
N ALA A 166 5.81 8.96 -9.76
CA ALA A 166 4.78 8.02 -9.35
C ALA A 166 4.94 7.53 -7.88
N GLY A 167 6.05 7.89 -7.22
CA GLY A 167 6.35 7.42 -5.86
C GLY A 167 6.56 5.91 -5.76
N VAL A 168 7.05 5.27 -6.84
CA VAL A 168 7.23 3.81 -6.92
C VAL A 168 8.70 3.49 -7.10
N THR A 169 9.38 3.19 -6.00
CA THR A 169 10.83 2.88 -6.00
C THR A 169 11.12 1.37 -6.04
N ASN A 170 10.15 0.53 -5.68
CA ASN A 170 10.27 -0.91 -5.68
C ASN A 170 10.05 -1.46 -7.10
N GLN A 171 10.97 -2.30 -7.58
CA GLN A 171 10.92 -2.89 -8.92
C GLN A 171 9.68 -3.78 -9.15
N TRP A 172 9.22 -4.49 -8.13
CA TRP A 172 8.02 -5.31 -8.22
C TRP A 172 6.76 -4.44 -8.33
N ALA A 173 6.62 -3.43 -7.46
CA ALA A 173 5.51 -2.47 -7.53
C ALA A 173 5.50 -1.71 -8.86
N TRP A 174 6.69 -1.42 -9.42
CA TRP A 174 6.81 -0.84 -10.74
C TRP A 174 6.27 -1.76 -11.84
N LYS A 175 6.66 -3.04 -11.86
CA LYS A 175 6.15 -4.02 -12.84
C LYS A 175 4.63 -4.17 -12.77
N ASN A 176 4.06 -4.16 -11.55
CA ASN A 176 2.61 -4.20 -11.38
C ASN A 176 1.96 -2.93 -11.92
N LEU A 177 2.51 -1.76 -11.63
CA LEU A 177 2.00 -0.50 -12.17
C LEU A 177 2.06 -0.48 -13.71
N GLU A 178 3.14 -0.96 -14.32
CA GLU A 178 3.25 -1.10 -15.78
C GLU A 178 2.21 -2.08 -16.35
N LYS A 179 1.97 -3.20 -15.67
CA LYS A 179 0.94 -4.17 -16.05
C LYS A 179 -0.44 -3.51 -16.05
N ASP A 180 -0.79 -2.84 -14.95
CA ASP A 180 -2.08 -2.18 -14.77
C ASP A 180 -2.30 -1.05 -15.80
N ALA A 181 -1.25 -0.28 -16.08
CA ALA A 181 -1.30 0.78 -17.08
C ALA A 181 -1.55 0.29 -18.52
N ARG A 182 -1.45 -1.01 -18.81
CA ARG A 182 -1.81 -1.57 -20.11
C ARG A 182 -3.33 -1.65 -20.30
N PHE A 183 -4.08 -1.78 -19.21
CA PHE A 183 -5.53 -1.93 -19.23
C PHE A 183 -6.29 -0.61 -19.07
N VAL A 184 -5.63 0.45 -18.58
CA VAL A 184 -6.26 1.73 -18.28
C VAL A 184 -5.73 2.80 -19.24
N SER A 185 -6.60 3.47 -19.98
CA SER A 185 -6.22 4.64 -20.80
C SER A 185 -5.93 5.88 -19.92
N GLU A 186 -5.30 6.89 -20.47
CA GLU A 186 -5.09 8.15 -19.76
C GLU A 186 -6.43 8.83 -19.44
N GLU A 187 -7.35 8.79 -20.39
CA GLU A 187 -8.71 9.31 -20.27
C GLU A 187 -9.53 8.54 -19.22
N ASP A 188 -9.36 7.23 -19.12
CA ASP A 188 -10.01 6.42 -18.10
C ASP A 188 -9.48 6.75 -16.70
N ALA A 189 -8.16 6.93 -16.57
CA ALA A 189 -7.55 7.33 -15.32
C ALA A 189 -8.03 8.70 -14.86
N GLU A 190 -8.09 9.67 -15.79
CA GLU A 190 -8.59 11.00 -15.51
C GLU A 190 -10.07 11.00 -15.14
N TRP A 191 -10.88 10.28 -15.89
CA TRP A 191 -12.30 10.13 -15.60
C TRP A 191 -12.54 9.56 -14.19
N MET A 192 -11.82 8.49 -13.83
CA MET A 192 -11.96 7.87 -12.50
C MET A 192 -11.59 8.88 -11.40
N LEU A 193 -10.48 9.60 -11.56
CA LEU A 193 -10.04 10.59 -10.57
C LEU A 193 -11.05 11.72 -10.37
N LEU A 194 -11.60 12.25 -11.45
CA LEU A 194 -12.62 13.30 -11.40
C LEU A 194 -13.91 12.81 -10.74
N ASN A 195 -14.40 11.64 -11.13
CA ASN A 195 -15.65 11.10 -10.57
C ASN A 195 -15.51 10.66 -9.10
N ILE A 196 -14.33 10.18 -8.66
CA ILE A 196 -14.07 9.95 -7.23
C ILE A 196 -14.08 11.27 -6.47
N PHE A 197 -13.50 12.34 -7.02
CA PHE A 197 -13.53 13.67 -6.41
C PHE A 197 -14.97 14.19 -6.28
N GLU A 198 -15.77 14.11 -7.34
CA GLU A 198 -17.19 14.49 -7.34
C GLU A 198 -18.00 13.67 -6.33
N TYR A 199 -17.72 12.36 -6.23
CA TYR A 199 -18.35 11.49 -5.25
C TYR A 199 -18.04 11.93 -3.80
N HIS A 200 -16.77 12.22 -3.50
CA HIS A 200 -16.37 12.70 -2.17
C HIS A 200 -17.00 14.05 -1.84
N TRP A 201 -17.15 14.91 -2.84
CA TRP A 201 -17.85 16.18 -2.68
C TRP A 201 -19.32 15.97 -2.40
N GLY A 202 -19.99 15.10 -3.18
CA GLY A 202 -21.39 14.76 -3.01
C GLY A 202 -21.73 14.16 -1.62
N ILE A 203 -20.83 13.35 -1.04
CA ILE A 203 -20.99 12.85 0.34
C ILE A 203 -21.10 14.03 1.33
N ARG A 204 -20.26 15.06 1.18
CA ARG A 204 -20.25 16.22 2.08
C ARG A 204 -21.51 17.10 1.93
N GLU A 205 -22.06 17.16 0.74
CA GLU A 205 -23.30 17.90 0.44
C GLU A 205 -24.59 17.09 0.65
N GLY A 206 -24.46 15.80 0.99
CA GLY A 206 -25.60 14.90 1.15
C GLY A 206 -26.30 14.51 -0.16
N SER A 207 -25.62 14.68 -1.31
CA SER A 207 -26.13 14.43 -2.66
C SER A 207 -25.41 13.31 -3.41
N ALA A 208 -24.59 12.49 -2.70
CA ALA A 208 -23.77 11.47 -3.34
C ALA A 208 -24.60 10.41 -4.06
N GLN A 209 -24.20 10.11 -5.29
CA GLN A 209 -24.61 8.90 -6.00
C GLN A 209 -24.16 7.65 -5.24
N THR A 210 -24.68 6.49 -5.58
CA THR A 210 -24.18 5.25 -4.98
C THR A 210 -22.80 4.92 -5.54
N VAL A 211 -21.90 4.40 -4.70
CA VAL A 211 -20.56 3.96 -5.16
C VAL A 211 -20.67 2.89 -6.26
N LYS A 212 -21.69 2.05 -6.21
CA LYS A 212 -22.01 1.06 -7.25
C LYS A 212 -22.21 1.68 -8.62
N GLU A 213 -22.92 2.79 -8.68
CA GLU A 213 -23.17 3.48 -9.94
C GLU A 213 -21.88 4.06 -10.54
N LEU A 214 -21.05 4.69 -9.71
CA LEU A 214 -19.74 5.19 -10.12
C LEU A 214 -18.89 4.08 -10.74
N LEU A 215 -18.77 2.95 -10.04
CA LEU A 215 -17.93 1.82 -10.46
C LEU A 215 -18.46 1.12 -11.71
N LEU A 216 -19.78 0.94 -11.80
CA LEU A 216 -20.42 0.34 -12.97
C LEU A 216 -20.24 1.23 -14.20
N ARG A 217 -20.43 2.55 -14.07
CA ARG A 217 -20.19 3.52 -15.15
C ARG A 217 -18.75 3.43 -15.67
N TYR A 218 -17.78 3.27 -14.76
CA TYR A 218 -16.38 3.07 -15.16
C TYR A 218 -16.18 1.77 -15.96
N CYS A 219 -16.70 0.65 -15.46
CA CYS A 219 -16.56 -0.64 -16.15
C CYS A 219 -17.20 -0.66 -17.55
N MET A 220 -18.26 0.14 -17.78
CA MET A 220 -18.96 0.24 -19.06
C MET A 220 -18.33 1.23 -20.04
N ARG A 221 -17.30 1.97 -19.66
CA ARG A 221 -16.56 2.86 -20.59
C ARG A 221 -15.80 2.00 -21.62
N LYS A 222 -15.95 2.38 -22.90
CA LYS A 222 -15.25 1.77 -24.04
C LYS A 222 -13.90 2.41 -24.25
#